data_0881807118d585ac86f1bef074bdb56c
#
_entry.id   0881807118d585ac86f1bef074bdb56c
#
_cell.length_a   1.000
_cell.length_b   1.000
_cell.length_c   1.000
_cell.angle_alpha   90.00
_cell.angle_beta   90.00
_cell.angle_gamma   90.00
#
_symmetry.space_group_name_H-M   'P 1'
#
loop_
_entity.id
_entity.type
_entity.pdbx_description
1 polymer ?
#
loop_
_entity_poly.entity_id
_entity_poly.type
_entity_poly.pdbx_seq_one_letter_code
_entity_poly.pdbx_strand_id
1 'polypeptide(L)'
;MIIGNGSNFRDMLMKSPGICPKCGADLSFGDAAQLAKSHGIQDNVVMCGKCNRVFEVNLVPGRMTLTSDVTAKYPQIRPKKPGGLFGRLFGK
;
A
#
# COMPACT_ATOMS: atom_id res chain seq x y z
N MET A 1 7.82 12.59 -28.73
CA MET A 1 8.69 12.02 -28.09
C MET A 1 9.00 12.65 -26.84
N ILE A 2 9.28 13.76 -26.83
CA ILE A 2 9.54 14.41 -25.63
C ILE A 2 8.45 14.33 -24.69
N ILE A 3 7.28 14.35 -25.18
CA ILE A 3 6.13 14.27 -24.38
C ILE A 3 6.13 13.04 -23.60
N GLY A 4 6.59 11.98 -24.18
CA GLY A 4 6.61 10.73 -23.50
C GLY A 4 7.46 10.73 -22.27
N ASN A 5 8.43 11.60 -22.20
CA ASN A 5 9.31 11.62 -21.04
C ASN A 5 8.61 11.93 -19.75
N GLY A 6 7.76 12.92 -19.77
CA GLY A 6 7.03 13.27 -18.56
C GLY A 6 6.11 12.16 -18.15
N SER A 7 5.46 11.56 -19.12
CA SER A 7 4.58 10.44 -18.84
C SER A 7 5.33 9.28 -18.28
N ASN A 8 6.50 9.01 -18.81
CA ASN A 8 7.30 7.89 -18.37
C ASN A 8 7.74 8.04 -16.93
N PHE A 9 8.06 9.24 -16.55
CA PHE A 9 8.50 9.47 -15.19
C PHE A 9 7.35 9.19 -14.22
N ARG A 10 6.18 9.70 -14.53
CA ARG A 10 5.02 9.50 -13.69
C ARG A 10 4.65 8.02 -13.65
N ASP A 11 4.71 7.34 -14.78
CA ASP A 11 4.44 5.93 -14.87
C ASP A 11 5.38 5.15 -13.99
N MET A 12 6.65 5.53 -14.03
CA MET A 12 7.66 4.88 -13.23
C MET A 12 7.35 5.00 -11.75
N LEU A 13 6.93 6.17 -11.31
CA LEU A 13 6.57 6.37 -9.93
C LEU A 13 5.35 5.55 -9.56
N MET A 14 4.35 5.52 -10.41
CA MET A 14 3.13 4.80 -10.11
C MET A 14 3.31 3.30 -10.07
N LYS A 15 4.26 2.80 -10.85
CA LYS A 15 4.53 1.37 -10.88
C LYS A 15 5.64 0.95 -9.94
N SER A 16 6.13 1.87 -9.12
CA SER A 16 7.21 1.54 -8.21
C SER A 16 6.81 0.42 -7.29
N PRO A 17 7.56 -0.68 -7.26
CA PRO A 17 7.19 -1.82 -6.45
C PRO A 17 7.62 -1.68 -5.00
N GLY A 18 6.89 -2.34 -4.14
CA GLY A 18 7.24 -2.41 -2.74
C GLY A 18 6.66 -3.68 -2.15
N ILE A 19 7.05 -4.00 -0.94
CA ILE A 19 6.58 -5.21 -0.29
C ILE A 19 6.02 -4.84 1.07
N CYS A 20 4.83 -5.36 1.35
CA CYS A 20 4.21 -5.12 2.64
C CYS A 20 5.01 -5.80 3.73
N PRO A 21 5.49 -5.07 4.74
CA PRO A 21 6.29 -5.68 5.79
C PRO A 21 5.50 -6.56 6.75
N LYS A 22 4.18 -6.52 6.66
CA LYS A 22 3.34 -7.31 7.56
C LYS A 22 2.90 -8.63 6.94
N CYS A 23 2.56 -8.63 5.68
CA CYS A 23 2.07 -9.84 5.04
C CYS A 23 2.90 -10.31 3.86
N GLY A 24 3.88 -9.52 3.45
CA GLY A 24 4.76 -9.91 2.34
C GLY A 24 4.18 -9.74 0.96
N ALA A 25 3.03 -9.11 0.84
CA ALA A 25 2.40 -8.95 -0.47
C ALA A 25 3.17 -7.96 -1.33
N ASP A 26 3.20 -8.21 -2.62
CA ASP A 26 3.78 -7.27 -3.57
C ASP A 26 2.81 -6.15 -3.83
N LEU A 27 3.30 -4.93 -3.77
CA LEU A 27 2.49 -3.75 -3.98
C LEU A 27 3.12 -2.86 -5.03
N SER A 28 2.30 -2.03 -5.67
CA SER A 28 2.82 -0.96 -6.49
C SER A 28 2.26 0.34 -5.95
N PHE A 29 3.05 1.40 -6.06
CA PHE A 29 2.68 2.66 -5.43
C PHE A 29 1.32 3.17 -5.90
N GLY A 30 1.10 3.16 -7.21
CA GLY A 30 -0.15 3.68 -7.75
C GLY A 30 -1.36 2.95 -7.20
N ASP A 31 -1.32 1.64 -7.22
CA ASP A 31 -2.43 0.84 -6.75
C ASP A 31 -2.62 0.98 -5.24
N ALA A 32 -1.54 0.94 -4.50
CA ALA A 32 -1.62 1.01 -3.05
C ALA A 32 -2.07 2.40 -2.58
N ALA A 33 -1.61 3.44 -3.25
CA ALA A 33 -2.03 4.79 -2.91
C ALA A 33 -3.50 5.01 -3.26
N GLN A 34 -3.93 4.49 -4.39
CA GLN A 34 -5.30 4.63 -4.81
C GLN A 34 -6.24 3.87 -3.87
N LEU A 35 -5.82 2.72 -3.41
CA LEU A 35 -6.60 1.97 -2.46
C LEU A 35 -6.80 2.77 -1.17
N ALA A 36 -5.74 3.42 -0.69
CA ALA A 36 -5.85 4.27 0.49
C ALA A 36 -6.85 5.39 0.26
N LYS A 37 -6.80 6.01 -0.90
CA LYS A 37 -7.72 7.09 -1.20
C LYS A 37 -9.16 6.61 -1.29
N SER A 38 -9.36 5.40 -1.76
CA SER A 38 -10.70 4.86 -1.86
C SER A 38 -11.31 4.60 -0.48
N HIS A 39 -10.49 4.56 0.54
CA HIS A 39 -10.96 4.42 1.92
C HIS A 39 -10.97 5.76 2.65
N GLY A 40 -10.89 6.84 1.91
CA GLY A 40 -11.01 8.17 2.50
C GLY A 40 -9.72 8.74 3.06
N ILE A 41 -8.60 8.12 2.81
CA ILE A 41 -7.32 8.61 3.31
C ILE A 41 -6.70 9.53 2.28
N GLN A 42 -6.44 10.76 2.68
CA GLN A 42 -5.88 11.75 1.78
C GLN A 42 -4.42 12.06 2.01
N ASP A 43 -3.81 11.38 2.96
CA ASP A 43 -2.41 11.59 3.26
C ASP A 43 -1.52 10.84 2.29
N ASN A 44 -0.23 11.11 2.36
CA ASN A 44 0.73 10.43 1.49
C ASN A 44 1.09 9.07 2.07
N VAL A 45 0.16 8.16 2.00
CA VAL A 45 0.34 6.82 2.52
C VAL A 45 -0.16 5.81 1.50
N VAL A 46 0.19 4.56 1.70
CA VAL A 46 -0.28 3.48 0.85
C VAL A 46 -0.97 2.43 1.72
N MET A 47 -1.81 1.64 1.10
CA MET A 47 -2.57 0.63 1.80
C MET A 47 -2.38 -0.72 1.12
N CYS A 48 -2.11 -1.74 1.92
CA CYS A 48 -1.99 -3.08 1.40
C CYS A 48 -3.37 -3.71 1.26
N GLY A 49 -3.70 -4.16 0.06
CA GLY A 49 -5.00 -4.76 -0.18
C GLY A 49 -5.16 -6.15 0.42
N LYS A 50 -4.07 -6.76 0.84
CA LYS A 50 -4.16 -8.09 1.42
C LYS A 50 -4.43 -8.08 2.90
N CYS A 51 -3.72 -7.24 3.64
CA CYS A 51 -3.91 -7.18 5.08
C CYS A 51 -4.60 -5.91 5.53
N ASN A 52 -4.91 -5.01 4.61
CA ASN A 52 -5.61 -3.75 4.88
C ASN A 52 -4.89 -2.87 5.90
N ARG A 53 -3.59 -2.88 5.88
CA ARG A 53 -2.83 -1.98 6.74
C ARG A 53 -2.34 -0.80 5.95
N VAL A 54 -2.17 0.31 6.63
CA VAL A 54 -1.77 1.57 6.02
C VAL A 54 -0.36 1.89 6.46
N PHE A 55 0.47 2.30 5.50
CA PHE A 55 1.88 2.57 5.78
C PHE A 55 2.31 3.90 5.20
N GLU A 56 3.20 4.55 5.92
CA GLU A 56 3.92 5.66 5.34
C GLU A 56 4.90 5.09 4.31
N VAL A 57 5.22 5.90 3.33
CA VAL A 57 6.01 5.40 2.23
C VAL A 57 7.11 6.38 1.86
N ASN A 58 8.24 5.84 1.48
CA ASN A 58 9.33 6.61 0.92
C ASN A 58 9.42 6.19 -0.55
N LEU A 59 9.12 7.12 -1.43
CA LEU A 59 9.01 6.82 -2.85
C LEU A 59 10.17 7.42 -3.63
N VAL A 60 10.85 6.58 -4.37
CA VAL A 60 11.84 7.04 -5.33
C VAL A 60 11.50 6.39 -6.65
N PRO A 61 11.95 6.94 -7.77
CA PRO A 61 11.63 6.34 -9.06
C PRO A 61 12.08 4.89 -9.10
N GLY A 62 11.13 4.02 -9.40
CA GLY A 62 11.40 2.59 -9.53
C GLY A 62 11.37 1.81 -8.24
N ARG A 63 11.06 2.46 -7.10
CA ARG A 63 11.05 1.74 -5.85
C ARG A 63 10.23 2.45 -4.80
N MET A 64 9.49 1.69 -4.04
CA MET A 64 8.71 2.20 -2.94
C MET A 64 9.11 1.43 -1.68
N THR A 65 9.39 2.16 -0.61
CA THR A 65 9.72 1.54 0.66
C THR A 65 8.66 1.90 1.69
N LEU A 66 8.03 0.90 2.28
CA LEU A 66 7.04 1.13 3.32
C LEU A 66 7.79 1.27 4.64
N THR A 67 7.58 2.39 5.32
CA THR A 67 8.40 2.71 6.47
C THR A 67 7.72 2.49 7.80
N SER A 68 6.54 3.06 8.00
CA SER A 68 5.86 2.96 9.29
C SER A 68 4.43 2.51 9.10
N ASP A 69 3.99 1.63 9.98
CA ASP A 69 2.59 1.20 9.97
C ASP A 69 1.80 2.28 10.72
N VAL A 70 0.94 2.97 9.99
CA VAL A 70 0.15 4.05 10.56
C VAL A 70 -1.34 3.71 10.55
N THR A 71 -1.65 2.44 10.49
CA THR A 71 -3.04 1.99 10.43
C THR A 71 -3.88 2.56 11.59
N ALA A 72 -3.29 2.69 12.75
CA ALA A 72 -4.01 3.16 13.91
C ALA A 72 -4.49 4.60 13.77
N LYS A 73 -3.92 5.36 12.85
CA LYS A 73 -4.35 6.73 12.63
C LYS A 73 -5.66 6.81 11.85
N TYR A 74 -6.09 5.69 11.29
CA TYR A 74 -7.23 5.66 10.42
C TYR A 74 -8.25 4.64 10.94
N PRO A 75 -9.09 5.05 11.86
CA PRO A 75 -10.03 4.08 12.48
C PRO A 75 -11.02 3.47 11.52
N GLN A 76 -11.21 4.08 10.35
CA GLN A 76 -12.09 3.51 9.35
C GLN A 76 -11.49 2.27 8.69
N ILE A 77 -10.19 2.05 8.86
CA ILE A 77 -9.52 0.92 8.27
C ILE A 77 -9.55 -0.26 9.23
N ARG A 78 -9.93 -1.41 8.71
CA ARG A 78 -9.96 -2.63 9.52
C ARG A 78 -8.93 -3.60 9.00
N PRO A 79 -7.77 -3.68 9.65
CA PRO A 79 -6.73 -4.56 9.17
C PRO A 79 -7.15 -6.02 9.24
N LYS A 80 -6.74 -6.78 8.25
CA LYS A 80 -6.94 -8.21 8.26
C LYS A 80 -5.70 -8.85 8.83
N LYS A 81 -5.90 -9.79 9.70
CA LYS A 81 -4.76 -10.46 10.27
C LYS A 81 -4.16 -11.43 9.29
N PRO A 82 -2.86 -11.44 9.15
CA PRO A 82 -2.22 -12.50 8.38
C PRO A 82 -2.58 -13.80 9.08
N GLY A 83 -2.85 -14.81 8.37
CA GLY A 83 -3.22 -16.03 9.01
C GLY A 83 -4.62 -16.01 9.55
N GLY A 84 -5.50 -15.27 8.91
CA GLY A 84 -6.88 -15.30 9.28
C GLY A 84 -7.47 -16.68 9.28
N LEU A 85 -6.87 -17.56 8.54
CA LEU A 85 -7.22 -18.92 8.54
C LEU A 85 -7.15 -19.51 9.91
N PHE A 86 -6.16 -19.12 10.64
CA PHE A 86 -5.97 -19.57 11.95
C PHE A 86 -7.11 -19.15 12.85
N GLY A 87 -7.53 -17.91 12.71
CA GLY A 87 -8.68 -17.45 13.44
C GLY A 87 -9.90 -18.24 13.12
N ARG A 88 -10.04 -18.65 11.88
CA ARG A 88 -11.18 -19.42 11.49
C ARG A 88 -11.20 -20.76 12.17
N LEU A 89 -10.06 -21.36 12.34
CA LEU A 89 -9.98 -22.61 13.00
C LEU A 89 -10.47 -22.54 14.41
N PHE A 90 -10.12 -21.48 15.07
CA PHE A 90 -10.55 -21.34 16.43
C PHE A 90 -11.94 -20.84 16.55
N GLY A 91 -12.36 -20.11 15.57
CA GLY A 91 -13.69 -19.58 15.61
C GLY A 91 -14.74 -20.60 15.58
N LYS A 92 -14.39 -21.76 15.38
CA LYS A 92 -15.33 -22.71 15.25
C LYS A 92 -15.36 -23.44 16.24
#